data_9f20217aced37b855ced44585f770117
#
_entry.id   9f20217aced37b855ced44585f770117
#
_cell.length_a   1.000
_cell.length_b   1.000
_cell.length_c   1.000
_cell.angle_alpha   90.00
_cell.angle_beta   90.00
_cell.angle_gamma   90.00
#
_symmetry.space_group_name_H-M   'P 1'
#
loop_
_entity.id
_entity.type
_entity.pdbx_description
1 polymer ?
#
loop_
_entity_poly.entity_id
_entity_poly.type
_entity_poly.pdbx_seq_one_letter_code
_entity_poly.pdbx_strand_id
1 'polypeptide(L)' 'MKTVIKVEGMMCGHCKARVEKACKSVPGTEDAVVDLAAKTVTVTGNADLVALKKAITDADYTVVE' A
#
# COMPACT_ATOMS: atom_id res chain seq x y z
N MET A 1 -4.62 -14.00 -1.98
CA MET A 1 -5.68 -13.08 -2.41
C MET A 1 -5.07 -11.72 -2.70
N LYS A 2 -5.64 -11.00 -3.65
CA LYS A 2 -5.16 -9.67 -4.02
C LYS A 2 -6.08 -8.59 -3.49
N THR A 3 -5.50 -7.57 -2.92
CA THR A 3 -6.25 -6.39 -2.46
C THR A 3 -5.68 -5.17 -3.16
N VAL A 4 -6.53 -4.39 -3.79
CA VAL A 4 -6.13 -3.15 -4.47
C VAL A 4 -6.62 -1.97 -3.65
N ILE A 5 -5.70 -1.08 -3.29
CA ILE A 5 -6.00 0.08 -2.46
C ILE A 5 -5.59 1.33 -3.23
N LYS A 6 -6.51 2.30 -3.34
CA LYS A 6 -6.18 3.58 -3.94
C LYS A 6 -5.51 4.47 -2.90
N VAL A 7 -4.38 5.04 -3.27
CA VAL A 7 -3.57 5.88 -2.38
C VAL A 7 -3.21 7.16 -3.09
N GLU A 8 -3.44 8.29 -2.42
CA GLU A 8 -3.04 9.59 -2.92
C GLU A 8 -1.74 10.04 -2.26
N GLY A 9 -1.02 10.91 -2.94
CA GLY A 9 0.24 11.46 -2.44
C GLY A 9 1.47 10.73 -2.91
N MET A 10 1.31 9.65 -3.67
CA MET A 10 2.44 8.95 -4.26
C MET A 10 2.87 9.66 -5.53
N MET A 11 3.85 10.54 -5.42
CA MET A 11 4.25 11.38 -6.53
C MET A 11 5.60 11.01 -7.16
N CYS A 12 6.31 10.05 -6.59
CA CYS A 12 7.62 9.66 -7.11
C CYS A 12 7.97 8.23 -6.69
N GLY A 13 9.05 7.69 -7.26
CA GLY A 13 9.51 6.35 -6.93
C GLY A 13 9.88 6.15 -5.46
N HIS A 14 10.28 7.22 -4.79
CA HIS A 14 10.57 7.18 -3.37
C HIS A 14 9.32 6.86 -2.56
N CYS A 15 8.22 7.49 -2.90
CA CYS A 15 6.93 7.22 -2.26
C CYS A 15 6.47 5.79 -2.52
N LYS A 16 6.66 5.31 -3.74
CA LYS A 16 6.37 3.94 -4.10
C LYS A 16 7.08 2.95 -3.17
N ALA A 17 8.38 3.13 -2.98
CA ALA A 17 9.17 2.24 -2.13
C ALA A 17 8.69 2.29 -0.67
N ARG A 18 8.34 3.46 -0.17
CA ARG A 18 7.85 3.60 1.20
C ARG A 18 6.51 2.91 1.41
N VAL A 19 5.60 3.06 0.47
CA VAL A 19 4.29 2.41 0.55
C VAL A 19 4.44 0.90 0.47
N GLU A 20 5.27 0.41 -0.44
CA GLU A 20 5.52 -1.03 -0.55
C GLU A 20 6.10 -1.58 0.75
N LYS A 21 7.06 -0.89 1.32
CA LYS A 21 7.68 -1.32 2.57
C LYS A 21 6.65 -1.33 3.72
N ALA A 22 5.82 -0.30 3.80
CA ALA A 22 4.79 -0.22 4.82
C ALA A 22 3.81 -1.38 4.71
N CYS A 23 3.37 -1.69 3.49
CA CYS A 23 2.45 -2.80 3.27
C CYS A 23 3.10 -4.15 3.59
N LYS A 24 4.37 -4.31 3.20
CA LYS A 24 5.09 -5.57 3.45
C LYS A 24 5.33 -5.82 4.93
N SER A 25 5.34 -4.76 5.75
CA SER A 25 5.51 -4.91 7.20
C SER A 25 4.25 -5.41 7.89
N VAL A 26 3.11 -5.39 7.22
CA VAL A 26 1.84 -5.87 7.79
C VAL A 26 1.85 -7.40 7.78
N PRO A 27 1.53 -8.05 8.93
CA PRO A 27 1.47 -9.51 8.99
C PRO A 27 0.46 -10.06 7.98
N GLY A 28 0.84 -11.13 7.30
CA GLY A 28 0.00 -11.76 6.30
C GLY A 28 0.25 -11.28 4.87
N THR A 29 1.01 -10.21 4.68
CA THR A 29 1.35 -9.72 3.35
C THR A 29 2.45 -10.58 2.74
N GLU A 30 2.17 -11.14 1.56
CA GLU A 30 3.18 -11.88 0.80
C GLU A 30 3.95 -10.98 -0.14
N ASP A 31 3.26 -10.02 -0.77
CA ASP A 31 3.89 -9.08 -1.68
C ASP A 31 3.06 -7.80 -1.76
N ALA A 32 3.69 -6.72 -2.18
CA ALA A 32 3.02 -5.44 -2.38
C ALA A 32 3.65 -4.74 -3.57
N VAL A 33 2.82 -4.32 -4.51
CA VAL A 33 3.25 -3.64 -5.74
C VAL A 33 2.49 -2.34 -5.87
N VAL A 34 3.20 -1.25 -6.06
CA VAL A 34 2.61 0.07 -6.27
C VAL A 34 2.58 0.41 -7.75
N ASP A 35 1.45 0.90 -8.21
CA ASP A 35 1.30 1.44 -9.56
C ASP A 35 1.09 2.95 -9.45
N LEU A 36 2.12 3.71 -9.81
CA LEU A 36 2.06 5.17 -9.72
C LEU A 36 1.09 5.75 -10.74
N ALA A 37 0.98 5.14 -11.91
CA ALA A 37 0.08 5.63 -12.95
C ALA A 37 -1.39 5.50 -12.53
N ALA A 38 -1.72 4.40 -11.89
CA ALA A 38 -3.09 4.15 -11.40
C ALA A 38 -3.30 4.69 -9.99
N LYS A 39 -2.24 5.09 -9.31
CA LYS A 39 -2.26 5.56 -7.92
C LYS A 39 -2.82 4.49 -6.98
N THR A 40 -2.44 3.25 -7.21
CA THR A 40 -2.92 2.12 -6.43
C THR A 40 -1.76 1.29 -5.90
N VAL A 41 -2.04 0.56 -4.84
CA VAL A 41 -1.13 -0.48 -4.35
C VAL A 41 -1.88 -1.81 -4.37
N THR A 42 -1.27 -2.82 -4.98
CA THR A 42 -1.82 -4.17 -5.03
C THR A 42 -1.06 -5.01 -4.00
N VAL A 43 -1.78 -5.52 -3.02
CA VAL A 43 -1.21 -6.33 -1.96
C VAL A 43 -1.69 -7.76 -2.14
N THR A 44 -0.74 -8.68 -2.12
CA THR A 44 -1.01 -10.13 -2.23
C THR A 44 -0.84 -10.75 -0.85
N GLY A 45 -1.73 -11.67 -0.49
CA GLY A 45 -1.68 -12.39 0.78
C GLY A 45 -2.96 -12.25 1.57
N ASN A 46 -2.88 -12.61 2.85
CA ASN A 46 -4.02 -12.57 3.77
C ASN A 46 -3.95 -11.39 4.75
N ALA A 47 -3.26 -10.33 4.38
CA ALA A 47 -3.17 -9.15 5.24
C ALA A 47 -4.54 -8.50 5.43
N ASP A 48 -4.79 -8.02 6.64
CA ASP A 48 -6.03 -7.32 6.96
C ASP A 48 -6.06 -5.97 6.25
N LEU A 49 -7.15 -5.68 5.55
CA LEU A 49 -7.32 -4.43 4.83
C LEU A 49 -7.20 -3.21 5.76
N VAL A 50 -7.76 -3.30 6.95
CA VAL A 50 -7.68 -2.21 7.94
C VAL A 50 -6.22 -1.97 8.35
N ALA A 51 -5.47 -3.04 8.57
CA ALA A 51 -4.06 -2.93 8.92
C ALA A 51 -3.24 -2.32 7.78
N LEU A 52 -3.55 -2.70 6.53
CA LEU A 52 -2.90 -2.13 5.35
C LEU A 52 -3.17 -0.63 5.23
N LYS A 53 -4.42 -0.22 5.40
CA LYS A 53 -4.79 1.18 5.34
C LYS A 53 -4.08 1.98 6.43
N LYS A 54 -4.00 1.43 7.63
CA LYS A 54 -3.31 2.08 8.74
C LYS A 54 -1.82 2.22 8.46
N ALA A 55 -1.20 1.19 7.92
CA ALA A 55 0.22 1.23 7.59
C ALA A 55 0.52 2.32 6.55
N ILE A 56 -0.33 2.44 5.54
CA ILE A 56 -0.19 3.47 4.51
C ILE A 56 -0.38 4.86 5.11
N THR A 57 -1.37 5.04 5.97
CA THR A 57 -1.62 6.32 6.64
C THR A 57 -0.44 6.69 7.54
N ASP A 58 0.13 5.73 8.25
CA ASP A 58 1.29 5.96 9.10
C ASP A 58 2.53 6.35 8.30
N ALA A 59 2.57 6.02 7.02
CA ALA A 59 3.65 6.43 6.11
C ALA A 59 3.41 7.82 5.48
N ASP A 60 2.43 8.56 5.99
CA ASP A 60 2.07 9.91 5.54
C ASP A 60 1.40 9.96 4.16
N TYR A 61 0.69 8.90 3.80
CA TYR A 61 -0.09 8.86 2.57
C TYR A 61 -1.56 8.77 2.87
N THR A 62 -2.39 9.19 1.92
CA THR A 62 -3.83 9.18 2.10
C THR A 62 -4.45 8.01 1.36
N VAL A 63 -5.19 7.18 2.08
CA VAL A 63 -5.95 6.09 1.47
C VAL A 63 -7.28 6.67 1.02
N VAL A 64 -7.57 6.52 -0.28
CA VAL A 64 -8.78 7.07 -0.88
C VAL A 64 -9.96 6.11 -0.72
N GLU A 65 -9.65 4.83 -0.61
CA GLU A 65 -10.71 3.83 -0.58
C GLU A 65 -10.38 2.66 0.29
#